data_9ca83c13ff14823f3c7efccf2daef491
#
_entry.id   9ca83c13ff14823f3c7efccf2daef491
#
_cell.length_a   1.000
_cell.length_b   1.000
_cell.length_c   1.000
_cell.angle_alpha   90.00
_cell.angle_beta   90.00
_cell.angle_gamma   90.00
#
_symmetry.space_group_name_H-M   'P 1'
#
loop_
_entity.id
_entity.type
_entity.pdbx_description
1 polymer ?
#
loop_
_entity_poly.entity_id
_entity_poly.type
_entity_poly.pdbx_seq_one_letter_code
_entity_poly.pdbx_strand_id
1 'polypeptide(L)'
;MERPQIQFKLHRMPPRPFPKVSQDGSKKSSEFSSSRHPKRRRTLVPDSLDQTNKKNKPECSPKRRKFLKQMGILGAGVVLPLKNSKASTLSWEKFFQKHYQEMTPEDKKRVFARIQRETKADYGRDVTISDPQALKGVKFTFCLNLSKCNGSRYCVAACVKENNQSRNPQIQFIKVLEMPHGTLNPEKGNLYYEGKSVPQKNKFYIPVQCNQCDNPPCVKVCPVKATWKQEDGIVVIDYDWCIGCRYCQAACPYEARHFNFKTPSIPRDEINPKQAYLGNRIRPKGVMEKCHFCLHRTRAGKLPACLEACPTGARKFGNILDENSVISKIFQRKRIFVLKEELNTIPRFFYYFE
;
A
#
# COMPACT_ATOMS: atom_id res chain seq x y z
N MET A 1 -17.58 10.01 -32.42
CA MET A 1 -16.42 9.59 -31.64
C MET A 1 -16.81 8.30 -30.89
N GLU A 2 -16.44 7.17 -31.42
CA GLU A 2 -16.74 5.88 -30.82
C GLU A 2 -15.98 5.73 -29.50
N ARG A 3 -16.69 5.33 -28.44
CA ARG A 3 -16.11 5.09 -27.12
C ARG A 3 -15.31 3.76 -27.17
N PRO A 4 -14.09 3.68 -26.69
CA PRO A 4 -13.34 2.44 -26.67
C PRO A 4 -14.04 1.40 -25.79
N GLN A 5 -14.53 0.34 -26.40
CA GLN A 5 -15.07 -0.83 -25.68
C GLN A 5 -13.90 -1.70 -25.20
N ILE A 6 -13.63 -1.68 -23.90
CA ILE A 6 -12.67 -2.57 -23.30
C ILE A 6 -13.40 -3.86 -22.90
N GLN A 7 -13.29 -4.88 -23.73
CA GLN A 7 -13.79 -6.22 -23.40
C GLN A 7 -12.75 -6.96 -22.53
N PHE A 8 -13.11 -7.27 -21.29
CA PHE A 8 -12.30 -8.10 -20.41
C PHE A 8 -12.55 -9.58 -20.73
N LYS A 9 -11.56 -10.24 -21.35
CA LYS A 9 -11.61 -11.70 -21.59
C LYS A 9 -11.43 -12.47 -20.28
N LEU A 10 -12.45 -13.21 -19.89
CA LEU A 10 -12.43 -14.13 -18.74
C LEU A 10 -11.73 -15.43 -19.15
N HIS A 11 -10.43 -15.55 -18.92
CA HIS A 11 -9.74 -16.83 -18.92
C HIS A 11 -9.79 -17.43 -17.52
N ARG A 12 -10.62 -18.44 -17.32
CA ARG A 12 -10.60 -19.28 -16.11
C ARG A 12 -9.35 -20.16 -16.15
N MET A 13 -8.34 -19.83 -15.33
CA MET A 13 -7.28 -20.78 -15.02
C MET A 13 -7.71 -21.68 -13.87
N PRO A 14 -7.42 -23.00 -13.93
CA PRO A 14 -7.67 -23.88 -12.80
C PRO A 14 -6.80 -23.50 -11.61
N PRO A 15 -7.26 -23.73 -10.37
CA PRO A 15 -6.50 -23.40 -9.17
C PRO A 15 -5.25 -24.27 -9.09
N ARG A 16 -4.07 -23.65 -9.02
CA ARG A 16 -2.80 -24.36 -8.73
C ARG A 16 -2.73 -24.68 -7.24
N PRO A 17 -2.29 -25.91 -6.87
CA PRO A 17 -2.12 -26.26 -5.46
C PRO A 17 -0.98 -25.46 -4.82
N PHE A 18 -1.15 -25.15 -3.53
CA PHE A 18 -0.14 -24.45 -2.72
C PHE A 18 1.10 -25.32 -2.50
N PRO A 19 2.30 -24.74 -2.40
CA PRO A 19 3.48 -25.44 -1.91
C PRO A 19 3.25 -25.89 -0.47
N LYS A 20 3.49 -27.20 -0.22
CA LYS A 20 3.46 -27.79 1.12
C LYS A 20 4.60 -27.19 1.95
N VAL A 21 4.26 -26.55 3.07
CA VAL A 21 5.23 -26.19 4.10
C VAL A 21 5.58 -27.46 4.84
N SER A 22 6.85 -27.83 4.84
CA SER A 22 7.40 -28.95 5.61
C SER A 22 7.14 -28.72 7.10
N GLN A 23 6.48 -29.72 7.72
CA GLN A 23 6.38 -29.82 9.17
C GLN A 23 7.66 -30.51 9.66
N ASP A 24 8.53 -29.77 10.33
CA ASP A 24 9.48 -30.38 11.23
C ASP A 24 9.08 -30.05 12.66
N GLY A 25 8.82 -31.10 13.38
CA GLY A 25 8.30 -31.04 14.72
C GLY A 25 9.41 -31.05 15.76
N SER A 26 9.17 -30.37 16.86
CA SER A 26 9.57 -30.91 18.18
C SER A 26 8.67 -30.31 19.25
N LYS A 27 7.99 -31.22 19.94
CA LYS A 27 7.23 -30.99 21.17
C LYS A 27 8.17 -30.55 22.28
N LYS A 28 7.83 -29.45 22.95
CA LYS A 28 8.13 -29.31 24.40
C LYS A 28 6.95 -28.61 25.05
N SER A 29 6.25 -29.40 25.85
CA SER A 29 5.26 -29.00 26.83
C SER A 29 5.92 -28.26 27.99
N SER A 30 5.40 -27.10 28.38
CA SER A 30 5.60 -26.56 29.72
C SER A 30 4.28 -25.89 30.15
N GLU A 31 3.71 -26.46 31.19
CA GLU A 31 2.58 -25.99 31.95
C GLU A 31 2.82 -24.55 32.45
N PHE A 32 1.85 -23.67 32.29
CA PHE A 32 1.90 -22.38 32.96
C PHE A 32 0.59 -22.17 33.73
N SER A 33 0.72 -22.19 35.05
CA SER A 33 -0.31 -22.04 36.04
C SER A 33 -0.94 -20.64 36.03
N SER A 34 -2.23 -20.62 36.26
CA SER A 34 -3.04 -19.41 36.45
C SER A 34 -2.62 -18.68 37.73
N SER A 35 -2.29 -17.40 37.66
CA SER A 35 -2.27 -16.50 38.79
C SER A 35 -3.08 -15.24 38.51
N ARG A 36 -4.04 -15.01 39.42
CA ARG A 36 -5.02 -13.93 39.44
C ARG A 36 -4.35 -12.58 39.65
N HIS A 37 -4.70 -11.57 38.83
CA HIS A 37 -4.31 -10.18 39.08
C HIS A 37 -5.25 -9.50 40.07
N PRO A 38 -4.74 -8.76 41.08
CA PRO A 38 -5.52 -7.95 41.96
C PRO A 38 -5.80 -6.56 41.39
N LYS A 39 -7.02 -6.08 41.64
CA LYS A 39 -7.52 -4.75 41.32
C LYS A 39 -6.69 -3.66 42.03
N ARG A 40 -6.09 -2.73 41.30
CA ARG A 40 -5.51 -1.51 41.89
C ARG A 40 -6.58 -0.46 42.13
N ARG A 41 -6.76 -0.11 43.39
CA ARG A 41 -7.49 1.08 43.88
C ARG A 41 -6.68 2.35 43.56
N ARG A 42 -7.35 3.39 43.06
CA ARG A 42 -6.83 4.75 43.00
C ARG A 42 -6.77 5.32 44.41
N THR A 43 -5.62 5.69 44.87
CA THR A 43 -5.44 6.56 46.05
C THR A 43 -5.01 7.94 45.55
N LEU A 44 -5.77 8.94 46.00
CA LEU A 44 -5.46 10.38 45.90
C LEU A 44 -4.25 10.68 46.78
N VAL A 45 -3.27 11.41 46.22
CA VAL A 45 -2.11 11.93 46.97
C VAL A 45 -2.24 13.42 47.07
N PRO A 46 -2.09 14.01 48.28
CA PRO A 46 -2.19 15.46 48.49
C PRO A 46 -0.86 16.17 48.15
N ASP A 47 -1.01 17.43 47.69
CA ASP A 47 0.10 18.37 47.50
C ASP A 47 0.85 18.62 48.79
N SER A 48 2.16 18.48 48.78
CA SER A 48 3.04 19.16 49.70
C SER A 48 4.37 19.49 48.99
N LEU A 49 4.67 20.78 48.99
CA LEU A 49 5.91 21.42 48.61
C LEU A 49 7.12 20.74 49.24
N ASP A 50 8.13 20.44 48.43
CA ASP A 50 9.50 20.51 48.91
C ASP A 50 10.44 21.07 47.83
N GLN A 51 11.07 22.20 48.17
CA GLN A 51 12.15 22.86 47.45
C GLN A 51 13.42 22.13 47.84
N THR A 52 14.10 21.51 46.91
CA THR A 52 15.56 21.34 46.81
C THR A 52 15.92 20.25 45.80
N ASN A 53 16.18 20.62 44.59
CA ASN A 53 17.25 20.03 43.80
C ASN A 53 17.52 20.80 42.48
N LYS A 54 18.24 21.92 42.65
CA LYS A 54 19.03 22.49 41.56
C LYS A 54 20.27 21.63 41.40
N LYS A 55 20.32 20.80 40.34
CA LYS A 55 21.53 20.38 39.62
C LYS A 55 21.18 19.15 38.78
N ASN A 56 21.00 19.36 37.48
CA ASN A 56 21.45 18.56 36.33
C ASN A 56 20.57 18.83 35.11
N LYS A 57 20.78 20.03 34.52
CA LYS A 57 20.47 20.21 33.09
C LYS A 57 21.54 19.43 32.33
N PRO A 58 21.16 18.53 31.37
CA PRO A 58 22.15 17.92 30.50
C PRO A 58 22.80 19.04 29.65
N GLU A 59 24.08 19.26 29.89
CA GLU A 59 24.89 20.14 29.06
C GLU A 59 24.89 19.63 27.62
N CYS A 60 24.48 20.51 26.72
CA CYS A 60 24.52 20.27 25.29
C CYS A 60 25.97 19.97 24.87
N SER A 61 26.22 18.71 24.45
CA SER A 61 27.51 18.20 24.06
C SER A 61 28.31 19.18 23.20
N PRO A 62 29.59 19.46 23.55
CA PRO A 62 30.44 20.40 22.81
C PRO A 62 30.66 20.03 21.34
N LYS A 63 30.36 18.80 20.95
CA LYS A 63 30.44 18.29 19.56
C LYS A 63 29.42 18.93 18.60
N ARG A 64 28.23 19.33 19.08
CA ARG A 64 27.24 20.04 18.23
C ARG A 64 27.62 21.48 17.92
N ARG A 65 28.26 22.18 18.85
CA ARG A 65 28.76 23.57 18.61
C ARG A 65 29.96 23.59 17.65
N LYS A 66 30.85 22.58 17.71
CA LYS A 66 31.96 22.47 16.75
C LYS A 66 31.46 22.17 15.33
N PHE A 67 30.42 21.32 15.18
CA PHE A 67 29.83 21.00 13.88
C PHE A 67 29.22 22.23 13.19
N LEU A 68 28.49 23.05 13.93
CA LEU A 68 27.90 24.30 13.37
C LEU A 68 28.93 25.38 13.02
N LYS A 69 30.06 25.46 13.77
CA LYS A 69 31.15 26.37 13.43
C LYS A 69 31.95 25.91 12.20
N GLN A 70 32.04 24.60 11.94
CA GLN A 70 32.68 24.04 10.73
C GLN A 70 31.86 24.19 9.47
N MET A 71 30.53 24.27 9.58
CA MET A 71 29.65 24.55 8.42
C MET A 71 29.69 26.00 7.98
N GLY A 72 30.09 26.93 8.83
CA GLY A 72 30.22 28.37 8.51
C GLY A 72 31.49 28.75 7.75
N ILE A 73 32.46 27.85 7.60
CA ILE A 73 33.77 28.14 6.98
C ILE A 73 33.92 27.54 5.56
N LEU A 74 32.97 26.74 5.10
CA LEU A 74 33.01 26.08 3.77
C LEU A 74 32.30 26.89 2.67
N GLY A 75 32.20 28.22 2.84
CA GLY A 75 31.76 29.12 1.76
C GLY A 75 32.84 29.54 0.78
N ALA A 76 34.08 29.05 0.87
CA ALA A 76 35.15 29.34 -0.09
C ALA A 76 35.88 28.04 -0.44
N GLY A 77 35.86 27.71 -1.75
CA GLY A 77 36.26 26.45 -2.35
C GLY A 77 37.62 25.89 -1.92
N VAL A 78 37.60 24.65 -1.47
CA VAL A 78 38.73 23.73 -1.63
C VAL A 78 38.14 22.33 -1.89
N VAL A 79 38.30 21.87 -3.12
CA VAL A 79 38.05 20.48 -3.50
C VAL A 79 39.21 19.64 -2.99
N LEU A 80 39.00 18.91 -1.90
CA LEU A 80 39.92 17.85 -1.46
C LEU A 80 39.32 16.48 -1.82
N PRO A 81 40.10 15.57 -2.41
CA PRO A 81 39.65 14.23 -2.73
C PRO A 81 39.57 13.39 -1.46
N LEU A 82 38.36 13.14 -0.95
CA LEU A 82 38.11 12.18 0.12
C LEU A 82 38.14 10.76 -0.48
N LYS A 83 39.24 10.04 -0.27
CA LYS A 83 39.34 8.61 -0.49
C LYS A 83 38.54 7.88 0.60
N ASN A 84 37.63 6.99 0.16
CA ASN A 84 37.03 5.89 0.91
C ASN A 84 36.25 6.23 2.18
N SER A 85 35.05 6.78 2.02
CA SER A 85 33.92 6.45 2.88
C SER A 85 32.83 5.85 1.99
N LYS A 86 32.22 4.72 2.41
CA LYS A 86 30.97 4.20 1.85
C LYS A 86 29.82 5.16 2.26
N ALA A 87 29.92 6.41 1.88
CA ALA A 87 28.81 7.33 1.83
C ALA A 87 27.87 6.76 0.77
N SER A 88 26.64 6.42 1.15
CA SER A 88 25.55 6.19 0.21
C SER A 88 25.62 7.32 -0.82
N THR A 89 26.12 7.00 -2.01
CA THR A 89 26.16 7.94 -3.13
C THR A 89 24.71 8.32 -3.39
N LEU A 90 24.31 9.49 -2.90
CA LEU A 90 23.16 10.21 -3.45
C LEU A 90 23.50 10.36 -4.93
N SER A 91 22.98 9.46 -5.78
CA SER A 91 23.31 9.53 -7.18
C SER A 91 22.80 10.86 -7.68
N TRP A 92 23.67 11.67 -8.29
CA TRP A 92 23.30 12.94 -8.89
C TRP A 92 22.08 12.81 -9.81
N GLU A 93 21.87 11.63 -10.40
CA GLU A 93 20.70 11.27 -11.18
C GLU A 93 19.38 11.38 -10.39
N LYS A 94 19.38 11.03 -9.10
CA LYS A 94 18.19 11.20 -8.23
C LYS A 94 17.95 12.66 -7.86
N PHE A 95 19.02 13.42 -7.67
CA PHE A 95 18.92 14.84 -7.32
C PHE A 95 18.35 15.70 -8.46
N PHE A 96 18.68 15.39 -9.72
CA PHE A 96 18.17 16.10 -10.90
C PHE A 96 16.90 15.47 -11.50
N GLN A 97 16.28 14.49 -10.84
CA GLN A 97 15.05 13.89 -11.34
C GLN A 97 13.91 14.89 -11.27
N LYS A 98 13.21 15.08 -12.38
CA LYS A 98 11.98 15.85 -12.45
C LYS A 98 10.79 15.05 -11.93
N HIS A 99 9.73 15.73 -11.50
CA HIS A 99 8.43 15.12 -11.23
C HIS A 99 7.91 14.40 -12.47
N TYR A 100 7.26 13.24 -12.31
CA TYR A 100 6.78 12.42 -13.43
C TYR A 100 5.98 13.22 -14.49
N GLN A 101 5.14 14.18 -14.05
CA GLN A 101 4.32 15.01 -14.95
C GLN A 101 5.14 16.00 -15.79
N GLU A 102 6.37 16.28 -15.38
CA GLU A 102 7.28 17.23 -16.04
C GLU A 102 8.36 16.51 -16.87
N MET A 103 8.43 15.17 -16.79
CA MET A 103 9.42 14.37 -17.50
C MET A 103 9.14 14.34 -19.01
N THR A 104 10.17 14.64 -19.78
CA THR A 104 10.18 14.35 -21.23
C THR A 104 10.29 12.85 -21.49
N PRO A 105 10.01 12.35 -22.70
CA PRO A 105 10.22 10.95 -23.04
C PRO A 105 11.66 10.48 -22.80
N GLU A 106 12.65 11.34 -23.03
CA GLU A 106 14.07 11.07 -22.80
C GLU A 106 14.37 10.98 -21.29
N ASP A 107 13.80 11.88 -20.47
CA ASP A 107 13.90 11.81 -19.01
C ASP A 107 13.33 10.48 -18.49
N LYS A 108 12.17 10.06 -18.99
CA LYS A 108 11.55 8.78 -18.63
C LYS A 108 12.43 7.60 -18.97
N LYS A 109 13.03 7.56 -20.18
CA LYS A 109 13.97 6.50 -20.58
C LYS A 109 15.15 6.41 -19.62
N ARG A 110 15.77 7.54 -19.26
CA ARG A 110 16.89 7.59 -18.29
C ARG A 110 16.50 7.07 -16.92
N VAL A 111 15.34 7.53 -16.41
CA VAL A 111 14.82 7.13 -15.09
C VAL A 111 14.48 5.63 -15.07
N PHE A 112 13.85 5.10 -16.11
CA PHE A 112 13.48 3.69 -16.20
C PHE A 112 14.72 2.80 -16.28
N ALA A 113 15.72 3.17 -17.09
CA ALA A 113 16.99 2.47 -17.16
C ALA A 113 17.74 2.47 -15.81
N ARG A 114 17.71 3.58 -15.07
CA ARG A 114 18.24 3.64 -13.71
C ARG A 114 17.54 2.64 -12.79
N ILE A 115 16.20 2.65 -12.73
CA ILE A 115 15.41 1.75 -11.85
C ILE A 115 15.70 0.29 -12.20
N GLN A 116 15.83 -0.05 -13.47
CA GLN A 116 16.18 -1.40 -13.92
C GLN A 116 17.56 -1.82 -13.40
N ARG A 117 18.58 -0.96 -13.53
CA ARG A 117 19.95 -1.20 -12.99
C ARG A 117 19.94 -1.36 -11.48
N GLU A 118 19.25 -0.44 -10.75
CA GLU A 118 19.12 -0.50 -9.29
C GLU A 118 18.42 -1.80 -8.85
N THR A 119 17.32 -2.19 -9.49
CA THR A 119 16.60 -3.43 -9.18
C THR A 119 17.46 -4.67 -9.44
N LYS A 120 18.23 -4.68 -10.52
CA LYS A 120 19.16 -5.78 -10.81
C LYS A 120 20.28 -5.86 -9.78
N ALA A 121 20.83 -4.73 -9.36
CA ALA A 121 21.88 -4.68 -8.33
C ALA A 121 21.37 -5.11 -6.94
N ASP A 122 20.19 -4.62 -6.54
CA ASP A 122 19.66 -4.83 -5.18
C ASP A 122 19.01 -6.22 -5.01
N TYR A 123 18.37 -6.73 -6.07
CA TYR A 123 17.56 -7.96 -6.00
C TYR A 123 18.04 -9.09 -6.91
N GLY A 124 19.07 -8.86 -7.72
CA GLY A 124 19.58 -9.85 -8.68
C GLY A 124 18.57 -10.24 -9.78
N ARG A 125 17.54 -9.43 -10.05
CA ARG A 125 16.47 -9.72 -11.00
C ARG A 125 16.41 -8.69 -12.12
N ASP A 126 16.40 -9.15 -13.35
CA ASP A 126 16.13 -8.28 -14.50
C ASP A 126 14.62 -7.95 -14.55
N VAL A 127 14.32 -6.66 -14.72
CA VAL A 127 12.95 -6.15 -14.80
C VAL A 127 12.78 -5.20 -15.97
N THR A 128 11.57 -5.08 -16.47
CA THR A 128 11.18 -4.09 -17.49
C THR A 128 10.24 -3.07 -16.85
N ILE A 129 10.53 -1.78 -17.05
CA ILE A 129 9.68 -0.69 -16.54
C ILE A 129 8.86 -0.13 -17.70
N SER A 130 7.54 -0.17 -17.55
CA SER A 130 6.57 0.39 -18.50
C SER A 130 5.91 1.65 -17.94
N ASP A 131 5.30 2.42 -18.81
CA ASP A 131 4.54 3.63 -18.46
C ASP A 131 3.16 3.58 -19.12
N PRO A 132 2.25 2.70 -18.68
CA PRO A 132 0.91 2.64 -19.23
C PRO A 132 0.15 3.93 -18.91
N GLN A 133 -0.31 4.62 -19.95
CA GLN A 133 -1.00 5.90 -19.83
C GLN A 133 -2.42 5.73 -19.28
N ALA A 134 -2.96 6.77 -18.63
CA ALA A 134 -4.33 6.79 -18.18
C ALA A 134 -5.30 6.74 -19.37
N LEU A 135 -6.38 5.98 -19.22
CA LEU A 135 -7.37 5.81 -20.28
C LEU A 135 -8.42 6.92 -20.21
N LYS A 136 -8.63 7.63 -21.33
CA LYS A 136 -9.67 8.62 -21.46
C LYS A 136 -11.05 7.97 -21.61
N GLY A 137 -12.09 8.58 -21.05
CA GLY A 137 -13.45 8.06 -21.13
C GLY A 137 -13.70 6.78 -20.32
N VAL A 138 -12.77 6.43 -19.43
CA VAL A 138 -12.87 5.29 -18.54
C VAL A 138 -12.85 5.75 -17.09
N LYS A 139 -13.69 5.15 -16.26
CA LYS A 139 -13.70 5.38 -14.81
C LYS A 139 -13.75 4.04 -14.09
N PHE A 140 -12.59 3.55 -13.69
CA PHE A 140 -12.48 2.25 -13.06
C PHE A 140 -13.14 2.20 -11.68
N THR A 141 -13.90 1.15 -11.44
CA THR A 141 -14.69 0.95 -10.23
C THR A 141 -14.66 -0.52 -9.80
N PHE A 142 -14.65 -0.76 -8.50
CA PHE A 142 -14.81 -2.07 -7.89
C PHE A 142 -16.19 -2.22 -7.25
N CYS A 143 -16.75 -3.43 -7.34
CA CYS A 143 -17.85 -3.88 -6.50
C CYS A 143 -17.46 -5.20 -5.82
N LEU A 144 -17.85 -5.35 -4.56
CA LEU A 144 -17.61 -6.54 -3.78
C LEU A 144 -18.93 -7.11 -3.24
N ASN A 145 -19.22 -8.34 -3.59
CA ASN A 145 -20.34 -9.10 -3.04
C ASN A 145 -19.91 -9.71 -1.69
N LEU A 146 -20.44 -9.18 -0.61
CA LEU A 146 -20.11 -9.66 0.74
C LEU A 146 -20.71 -11.03 1.03
N SER A 147 -21.87 -11.38 0.44
CA SER A 147 -22.49 -12.72 0.57
C SER A 147 -21.62 -13.83 -0.01
N LYS A 148 -20.80 -13.51 -1.03
CA LYS A 148 -19.90 -14.47 -1.69
C LYS A 148 -18.49 -14.48 -1.12
N CYS A 149 -18.12 -13.52 -0.28
CA CYS A 149 -16.77 -13.47 0.27
C CYS A 149 -16.60 -14.51 1.38
N ASN A 150 -15.78 -15.52 1.14
CA ASN A 150 -15.53 -16.59 2.11
C ASN A 150 -14.32 -16.36 3.03
N GLY A 151 -13.64 -15.21 2.95
CA GLY A 151 -12.50 -14.87 3.82
C GLY A 151 -11.17 -15.57 3.51
N SER A 152 -11.05 -16.35 2.43
CA SER A 152 -9.88 -17.19 2.12
C SER A 152 -8.58 -16.46 1.81
N ARG A 153 -8.57 -15.13 1.72
CA ARG A 153 -7.38 -14.28 1.48
C ARG A 153 -6.57 -14.55 0.21
N TYR A 154 -7.07 -15.36 -0.75
CA TYR A 154 -6.39 -15.54 -2.04
C TYR A 154 -6.16 -14.20 -2.77
N CYS A 155 -7.11 -13.27 -2.63
CA CYS A 155 -6.97 -11.92 -3.18
C CYS A 155 -5.80 -11.14 -2.55
N VAL A 156 -5.49 -11.36 -1.27
CA VAL A 156 -4.35 -10.76 -0.57
C VAL A 156 -3.05 -11.32 -1.12
N ALA A 157 -2.91 -12.65 -1.16
CA ALA A 157 -1.72 -13.33 -1.66
C ALA A 157 -1.40 -12.94 -3.12
N ALA A 158 -2.41 -12.95 -3.99
CA ALA A 158 -2.26 -12.54 -5.38
C ALA A 158 -1.86 -11.05 -5.51
N CYS A 159 -2.44 -10.17 -4.68
CA CYS A 159 -2.10 -8.76 -4.67
C CYS A 159 -0.64 -8.53 -4.23
N VAL A 160 -0.19 -9.24 -3.20
CA VAL A 160 1.17 -9.17 -2.66
C VAL A 160 2.18 -9.59 -3.72
N LYS A 161 1.94 -10.71 -4.42
CA LYS A 161 2.82 -11.23 -5.48
C LYS A 161 2.83 -10.32 -6.70
N GLU A 162 1.66 -9.96 -7.23
CA GLU A 162 1.53 -9.14 -8.45
C GLU A 162 2.18 -7.77 -8.30
N ASN A 163 2.05 -7.17 -7.11
CA ASN A 163 2.44 -5.78 -6.90
C ASN A 163 3.77 -5.64 -6.16
N ASN A 164 4.61 -6.66 -6.12
CA ASN A 164 5.94 -6.60 -5.50
C ASN A 164 5.92 -5.97 -4.10
N GLN A 165 4.94 -6.37 -3.25
CA GLN A 165 4.84 -5.86 -1.88
C GLN A 165 5.87 -6.55 -0.98
N SER A 166 6.38 -5.84 0.03
CA SER A 166 7.35 -6.40 0.98
C SER A 166 6.78 -7.57 1.77
N ARG A 167 7.62 -8.61 2.01
CA ARG A 167 7.31 -9.74 2.89
C ARG A 167 7.79 -9.50 4.32
N ASN A 168 8.83 -8.69 4.48
CA ASN A 168 9.37 -8.29 5.79
C ASN A 168 9.98 -6.87 5.73
N PRO A 169 9.38 -5.87 6.43
CA PRO A 169 8.07 -5.94 7.08
C PRO A 169 6.95 -6.24 6.09
N GLN A 170 5.93 -6.96 6.54
CA GLN A 170 4.81 -7.33 5.66
C GLN A 170 3.96 -6.12 5.32
N ILE A 171 3.75 -5.90 4.02
CA ILE A 171 2.83 -4.88 3.50
C ILE A 171 1.73 -5.58 2.70
N GLN A 172 0.48 -5.25 2.99
CA GLN A 172 -0.69 -5.79 2.31
C GLN A 172 -1.66 -4.66 1.96
N PHE A 173 -1.95 -4.48 0.67
CA PHE A 173 -2.90 -3.45 0.20
C PHE A 173 -4.36 -3.82 0.49
N ILE A 174 -4.63 -5.07 0.78
CA ILE A 174 -5.96 -5.58 1.07
C ILE A 174 -5.95 -6.16 2.48
N LYS A 175 -6.78 -5.63 3.35
CA LYS A 175 -7.10 -6.17 4.67
C LYS A 175 -8.42 -6.90 4.57
N VAL A 176 -8.50 -8.17 4.99
CA VAL A 176 -9.77 -8.90 5.05
C VAL A 176 -10.15 -9.03 6.52
N LEU A 177 -11.25 -8.42 6.89
CA LEU A 177 -11.76 -8.39 8.26
C LEU A 177 -12.84 -9.45 8.41
N GLU A 178 -12.73 -10.27 9.43
CA GLU A 178 -13.79 -11.18 9.86
C GLU A 178 -14.73 -10.44 10.81
N MET A 179 -16.02 -10.51 10.52
CA MET A 179 -17.09 -9.81 11.25
C MET A 179 -18.16 -10.79 11.71
N PRO A 180 -18.77 -10.61 12.92
CA PRO A 180 -19.99 -11.32 13.29
C PRO A 180 -21.16 -10.81 12.44
N HIS A 181 -22.14 -11.69 12.15
CA HIS A 181 -23.39 -11.26 11.53
C HIS A 181 -24.10 -10.19 12.37
N GLY A 182 -24.80 -9.28 11.69
CA GLY A 182 -25.54 -8.18 12.34
C GLY A 182 -24.71 -6.93 12.68
N THR A 183 -23.40 -6.94 12.41
CA THR A 183 -22.51 -5.80 12.66
C THR A 183 -21.75 -5.41 11.40
N LEU A 184 -21.84 -4.14 11.00
CA LEU A 184 -21.07 -3.59 9.87
C LEU A 184 -20.13 -2.48 10.38
N ASN A 185 -19.25 -2.79 11.33
CA ASN A 185 -18.26 -1.87 11.84
C ASN A 185 -16.85 -2.42 11.59
N PRO A 186 -16.14 -1.98 10.52
CA PRO A 186 -14.80 -2.45 10.19
C PRO A 186 -13.77 -2.26 11.31
N GLU A 187 -13.95 -1.29 12.20
CA GLU A 187 -13.03 -1.03 13.32
C GLU A 187 -13.07 -2.16 14.38
N LYS A 188 -14.18 -2.89 14.47
CA LYS A 188 -14.35 -4.06 15.33
C LYS A 188 -14.02 -5.38 14.63
N GLY A 189 -13.59 -5.32 13.37
CA GLY A 189 -13.28 -6.52 12.58
C GLY A 189 -12.00 -7.20 13.03
N ASN A 190 -12.01 -8.55 13.08
CA ASN A 190 -10.83 -9.34 13.36
C ASN A 190 -9.97 -9.50 12.08
N LEU A 191 -8.76 -8.97 12.10
CA LEU A 191 -7.78 -9.11 11.00
C LEU A 191 -6.99 -10.42 11.09
N TYR A 192 -6.87 -11.01 12.27
CA TYR A 192 -5.94 -12.12 12.57
C TYR A 192 -6.60 -13.50 12.64
N TYR A 193 -7.74 -13.68 11.96
CA TYR A 193 -8.39 -14.99 11.87
C TYR A 193 -7.58 -15.98 11.01
N GLU A 194 -7.76 -17.28 11.26
CA GLU A 194 -7.09 -18.32 10.50
C GLU A 194 -7.74 -18.55 9.13
N GLY A 195 -6.99 -18.29 8.06
CA GLY A 195 -7.48 -18.44 6.68
C GLY A 195 -7.77 -19.88 6.24
N LYS A 196 -7.35 -20.88 7.03
CA LYS A 196 -7.62 -22.32 6.74
C LYS A 196 -8.99 -22.78 7.22
N SER A 197 -9.57 -22.09 8.21
CA SER A 197 -10.84 -22.45 8.86
C SER A 197 -12.05 -21.67 8.35
N VAL A 198 -11.94 -21.04 7.19
CA VAL A 198 -13.00 -20.18 6.62
C VAL A 198 -13.79 -20.93 5.52
N PRO A 199 -15.09 -20.58 5.35
CA PRO A 199 -15.89 -19.65 6.12
C PRO A 199 -16.33 -20.20 7.47
N GLN A 200 -16.31 -19.36 8.54
CA GLN A 200 -16.81 -19.73 9.84
C GLN A 200 -18.32 -19.48 9.95
N LYS A 201 -19.01 -20.33 10.71
CA LYS A 201 -20.44 -20.18 10.97
C LYS A 201 -20.73 -18.85 11.69
N ASN A 202 -21.78 -18.14 11.30
CA ASN A 202 -22.19 -16.84 11.86
C ASN A 202 -21.15 -15.72 11.69
N LYS A 203 -20.26 -15.86 10.70
CA LYS A 203 -19.27 -14.84 10.35
C LYS A 203 -19.38 -14.45 8.87
N PHE A 204 -19.06 -13.23 8.57
CA PHE A 204 -18.85 -12.76 7.19
C PHE A 204 -17.54 -11.98 7.07
N TYR A 205 -17.09 -11.71 5.86
CA TYR A 205 -15.77 -11.17 5.61
C TYR A 205 -15.84 -9.91 4.78
N ILE A 206 -15.15 -8.85 5.24
CA ILE A 206 -15.07 -7.57 4.53
C ILE A 206 -13.64 -7.31 4.09
N PRO A 207 -13.31 -7.50 2.82
CA PRO A 207 -12.07 -6.99 2.25
C PRO A 207 -12.08 -5.47 2.15
N VAL A 208 -11.15 -4.80 2.80
CA VAL A 208 -10.94 -3.34 2.74
C VAL A 208 -9.63 -3.05 2.03
N GLN A 209 -9.65 -2.09 1.12
CA GLN A 209 -8.48 -1.63 0.35
C GLN A 209 -8.63 -0.15 -0.02
N CYS A 210 -7.67 0.39 -0.79
CA CYS A 210 -7.79 1.76 -1.30
C CYS A 210 -9.06 1.91 -2.16
N ASN A 211 -9.91 2.85 -1.79
CA ASN A 211 -11.20 3.08 -2.44
C ASN A 211 -11.11 3.96 -3.70
N GLN A 212 -9.92 4.44 -4.09
CA GLN A 212 -9.71 5.29 -5.27
C GLN A 212 -10.73 6.44 -5.36
N CYS A 213 -10.89 7.14 -4.25
CA CYS A 213 -11.92 8.17 -4.03
C CYS A 213 -11.98 9.22 -5.15
N ASP A 214 -13.18 9.72 -5.44
CA ASP A 214 -13.33 10.85 -6.38
C ASP A 214 -12.96 12.17 -5.71
N ASN A 215 -13.17 12.29 -4.39
CA ASN A 215 -12.71 13.40 -3.55
C ASN A 215 -11.60 12.92 -2.60
N PRO A 216 -10.36 12.66 -3.06
CA PRO A 216 -9.33 11.97 -2.29
C PRO A 216 -8.64 12.90 -1.28
N PRO A 217 -8.88 12.77 0.04
CA PRO A 217 -8.21 13.60 1.05
C PRO A 217 -6.69 13.43 1.01
N CYS A 218 -6.24 12.23 0.71
CA CYS A 218 -4.81 11.90 0.61
C CYS A 218 -4.05 12.64 -0.51
N VAL A 219 -4.73 13.09 -1.55
CA VAL A 219 -4.16 13.94 -2.60
C VAL A 219 -4.08 15.38 -2.12
N LYS A 220 -5.13 15.85 -1.44
CA LYS A 220 -5.21 17.25 -0.96
C LYS A 220 -4.11 17.60 0.04
N VAL A 221 -3.73 16.66 0.91
CA VAL A 221 -2.74 16.89 1.97
C VAL A 221 -1.29 16.67 1.54
N CYS A 222 -1.02 16.29 0.29
CA CYS A 222 0.34 16.03 -0.16
C CYS A 222 1.11 17.34 -0.41
N PRO A 223 2.13 17.70 0.40
CA PRO A 223 2.80 18.98 0.30
C PRO A 223 3.62 19.12 -0.99
N VAL A 224 4.16 18.01 -1.49
CA VAL A 224 4.99 17.96 -2.71
C VAL A 224 4.21 17.50 -3.94
N LYS A 225 2.90 17.29 -3.83
CA LYS A 225 2.04 16.79 -4.93
C LYS A 225 2.50 15.49 -5.57
N ALA A 226 3.26 14.66 -4.83
CA ALA A 226 3.74 13.35 -5.30
C ALA A 226 2.60 12.34 -5.54
N THR A 227 1.38 12.64 -5.12
CA THR A 227 0.20 11.80 -5.37
C THR A 227 -0.90 12.65 -6.00
N TRP A 228 -1.52 12.13 -7.05
CA TRP A 228 -2.61 12.80 -7.78
C TRP A 228 -3.58 11.78 -8.36
N LYS A 229 -4.71 12.26 -8.84
CA LYS A 229 -5.72 11.46 -9.52
C LYS A 229 -5.57 11.61 -11.02
N GLN A 230 -5.59 10.51 -11.74
CA GLN A 230 -5.51 10.47 -13.20
C GLN A 230 -6.91 10.41 -13.84
N GLU A 231 -6.99 10.59 -15.16
CA GLU A 231 -8.27 10.69 -15.92
C GLU A 231 -9.14 9.43 -15.77
N ASP A 232 -8.55 8.23 -15.73
CA ASP A 232 -9.23 6.96 -15.46
C ASP A 232 -9.69 6.81 -14.01
N GLY A 233 -9.44 7.84 -13.21
CA GLY A 233 -9.80 7.97 -11.81
C GLY A 233 -8.90 7.22 -10.86
N ILE A 234 -7.81 6.63 -11.31
CA ILE A 234 -6.83 5.99 -10.43
C ILE A 234 -5.97 7.07 -9.74
N VAL A 235 -5.91 7.01 -8.41
CA VAL A 235 -4.98 7.82 -7.64
C VAL A 235 -3.62 7.12 -7.60
N VAL A 236 -2.59 7.79 -8.09
CA VAL A 236 -1.22 7.27 -8.20
C VAL A 236 -0.27 7.99 -7.24
N ILE A 237 0.94 7.44 -7.09
CA ILE A 237 2.05 8.04 -6.35
C ILE A 237 3.30 7.95 -7.23
N ASP A 238 3.98 9.07 -7.38
CA ASP A 238 5.37 9.09 -7.85
C ASP A 238 6.29 8.77 -6.67
N TYR A 239 6.83 7.56 -6.66
CA TYR A 239 7.65 7.06 -5.56
C TYR A 239 9.02 7.74 -5.48
N ASP A 240 9.53 8.29 -6.58
CA ASP A 240 10.79 9.01 -6.58
C ASP A 240 10.63 10.47 -6.13
N TRP A 241 9.39 10.98 -6.15
CA TRP A 241 9.04 12.33 -5.67
C TRP A 241 8.48 12.34 -4.25
N CYS A 242 8.04 11.18 -3.74
CA CYS A 242 7.45 11.06 -2.42
C CYS A 242 8.49 11.23 -1.32
N ILE A 243 8.32 12.25 -0.46
CA ILE A 243 9.21 12.54 0.68
C ILE A 243 8.88 11.72 1.94
N GLY A 244 7.83 10.89 1.91
CA GLY A 244 7.48 10.03 3.04
C GLY A 244 6.93 10.72 4.28
N CYS A 245 6.40 11.92 4.18
CA CYS A 245 5.87 12.70 5.32
C CYS A 245 4.66 12.04 6.03
N ARG A 246 4.03 11.05 5.43
CA ARG A 246 2.88 10.27 5.94
C ARG A 246 1.57 11.04 6.14
N TYR A 247 1.47 12.32 5.77
CA TYR A 247 0.22 13.07 5.87
C TYR A 247 -0.93 12.39 5.13
N CYS A 248 -0.66 11.81 3.97
CA CYS A 248 -1.66 11.07 3.21
C CYS A 248 -2.10 9.75 3.88
N GLN A 249 -1.29 9.17 4.78
CA GLN A 249 -1.66 8.04 5.61
C GLN A 249 -2.63 8.48 6.72
N ALA A 250 -2.30 9.56 7.42
CA ALA A 250 -3.16 10.12 8.46
C ALA A 250 -4.51 10.60 7.91
N ALA A 251 -4.53 11.16 6.69
CA ALA A 251 -5.74 11.65 6.04
C ALA A 251 -6.62 10.56 5.44
N CYS A 252 -6.15 9.31 5.32
CA CYS A 252 -6.91 8.23 4.70
C CYS A 252 -7.81 7.52 5.72
N PRO A 253 -9.16 7.66 5.65
CA PRO A 253 -10.04 7.05 6.63
C PRO A 253 -10.14 5.52 6.50
N TYR A 254 -9.61 4.95 5.42
CA TYR A 254 -9.62 3.51 5.15
C TYR A 254 -8.31 2.81 5.51
N GLU A 255 -7.34 3.54 6.09
CA GLU A 255 -5.98 3.02 6.39
C GLU A 255 -5.32 2.31 5.20
N ALA A 256 -5.62 2.76 3.98
CA ALA A 256 -5.20 2.11 2.76
C ALA A 256 -3.87 2.62 2.20
N ARG A 257 -3.11 3.36 3.01
CA ARG A 257 -1.77 3.84 2.67
C ARG A 257 -0.75 3.28 3.64
N HIS A 258 0.29 2.69 3.08
CA HIS A 258 1.33 2.00 3.83
C HIS A 258 2.66 2.70 3.63
N PHE A 259 3.47 2.76 4.69
CA PHE A 259 4.80 3.39 4.64
C PHE A 259 5.90 2.34 4.63
N ASN A 260 6.87 2.50 3.76
CA ASN A 260 8.04 1.62 3.67
C ASN A 260 9.11 2.03 4.69
N PHE A 261 9.06 1.45 5.90
CA PHE A 261 10.05 1.70 6.96
C PHE A 261 11.43 1.11 6.65
N LYS A 262 11.47 0.03 5.86
CA LYS A 262 12.69 -0.67 5.47
C LYS A 262 12.70 -0.91 3.95
N THR A 263 13.85 -1.22 3.40
CA THR A 263 13.94 -1.75 2.03
C THR A 263 13.07 -3.00 1.92
N PRO A 264 12.19 -3.10 0.92
CA PRO A 264 11.30 -4.25 0.77
C PRO A 264 12.07 -5.55 0.64
N SER A 265 11.67 -6.55 1.42
CA SER A 265 12.18 -7.91 1.31
C SER A 265 11.24 -8.71 0.43
N ILE A 266 11.70 -9.10 -0.75
CA ILE A 266 10.95 -9.87 -1.74
C ILE A 266 11.85 -11.00 -2.25
N PRO A 267 11.43 -12.27 -2.19
CA PRO A 267 12.18 -13.37 -2.79
C PRO A 267 12.41 -13.11 -4.29
N ARG A 268 13.62 -13.39 -4.78
CA ARG A 268 14.03 -13.10 -6.15
C ARG A 268 13.12 -13.73 -7.20
N ASP A 269 12.71 -14.97 -6.98
CA ASP A 269 11.82 -15.74 -7.85
C ASP A 269 10.37 -15.23 -7.84
N GLU A 270 9.95 -14.55 -6.78
CA GLU A 270 8.61 -13.97 -6.65
C GLU A 270 8.51 -12.53 -7.22
N ILE A 271 9.62 -11.91 -7.58
CA ILE A 271 9.59 -10.57 -8.16
C ILE A 271 8.89 -10.63 -9.53
N ASN A 272 7.81 -9.85 -9.67
CA ASN A 272 7.18 -9.62 -10.97
C ASN A 272 8.12 -8.80 -11.86
N PRO A 273 8.64 -9.37 -12.96
CA PRO A 273 9.60 -8.68 -13.81
C PRO A 273 8.96 -7.60 -14.69
N LYS A 274 7.64 -7.68 -14.95
CA LYS A 274 6.91 -6.68 -15.72
C LYS A 274 6.37 -5.61 -14.78
N GLN A 275 7.06 -4.49 -14.71
CA GLN A 275 6.75 -3.42 -13.78
C GLN A 275 6.25 -2.17 -14.49
N ALA A 276 5.46 -1.36 -13.79
CA ALA A 276 5.04 -0.04 -14.26
C ALA A 276 5.55 1.03 -13.29
N TYR A 277 5.99 2.17 -13.83
CA TYR A 277 6.60 3.25 -13.05
C TYR A 277 5.70 3.76 -11.92
N LEU A 278 4.44 4.09 -12.22
CA LEU A 278 3.44 4.51 -11.23
C LEU A 278 2.67 3.33 -10.60
N GLY A 279 3.05 2.09 -10.93
CA GLY A 279 2.31 0.89 -10.56
C GLY A 279 3.04 -0.04 -9.59
N ASN A 280 3.29 -1.25 -10.07
CA ASN A 280 3.78 -2.38 -9.29
C ASN A 280 5.32 -2.48 -9.20
N ARG A 281 6.07 -1.44 -9.57
CA ARG A 281 7.52 -1.44 -9.35
C ARG A 281 7.85 -1.59 -7.86
N ILE A 282 9.02 -2.12 -7.55
CA ILE A 282 9.48 -2.19 -6.17
C ILE A 282 9.63 -0.76 -5.63
N ARG A 283 9.04 -0.49 -4.47
CA ARG A 283 9.07 0.84 -3.85
C ARG A 283 10.28 0.96 -2.94
N PRO A 284 11.03 2.08 -2.99
CA PRO A 284 12.17 2.27 -2.11
C PRO A 284 11.74 2.46 -0.65
N LYS A 285 12.71 2.34 0.27
CA LYS A 285 12.53 2.75 1.67
C LYS A 285 12.16 4.23 1.75
N GLY A 286 11.28 4.60 2.68
CA GLY A 286 10.96 5.99 2.99
C GLY A 286 9.81 6.58 2.17
N VAL A 287 9.12 5.80 1.35
CA VAL A 287 7.97 6.27 0.56
C VAL A 287 6.66 5.62 0.98
N MET A 288 5.56 6.25 0.57
CA MET A 288 4.21 5.71 0.76
C MET A 288 3.82 4.83 -0.41
N GLU A 289 3.07 3.77 -0.13
CA GLU A 289 2.47 2.92 -1.16
C GLU A 289 1.01 2.59 -0.87
N LYS A 290 0.27 2.17 -1.90
CA LYS A 290 -1.15 1.80 -1.82
C LYS A 290 -1.61 1.01 -3.04
N CYS A 291 -2.81 0.43 -2.98
CA CYS A 291 -3.46 -0.16 -4.14
C CYS A 291 -3.67 0.90 -5.26
N HIS A 292 -3.32 0.56 -6.47
CA HIS A 292 -3.50 1.36 -7.69
C HIS A 292 -4.37 0.63 -8.74
N PHE A 293 -5.30 -0.25 -8.30
CA PHE A 293 -6.15 -1.08 -9.15
C PHE A 293 -5.39 -1.89 -10.21
N CYS A 294 -4.12 -2.26 -9.90
CA CYS A 294 -3.24 -2.96 -10.84
C CYS A 294 -3.16 -2.25 -12.21
N LEU A 295 -2.90 -0.93 -12.24
CA LEU A 295 -2.93 -0.11 -13.47
C LEU A 295 -2.14 -0.69 -14.64
N HIS A 296 -1.04 -1.41 -14.38
CA HIS A 296 -0.25 -2.12 -15.39
C HIS A 296 -1.00 -3.26 -16.07
N ARG A 297 -2.04 -3.79 -15.41
CA ARG A 297 -2.94 -4.82 -15.97
C ARG A 297 -4.20 -4.18 -16.55
N THR A 298 -4.86 -3.33 -15.78
CA THR A 298 -6.18 -2.79 -16.13
C THR A 298 -6.13 -1.89 -17.36
N ARG A 299 -5.06 -1.13 -17.54
CA ARG A 299 -4.83 -0.34 -18.75
C ARG A 299 -4.45 -1.17 -19.98
N ALA A 300 -4.03 -2.41 -19.76
CA ALA A 300 -3.79 -3.40 -20.82
C ALA A 300 -5.00 -4.34 -21.04
N GLY A 301 -6.19 -3.98 -20.57
CA GLY A 301 -7.43 -4.76 -20.73
C GLY A 301 -7.48 -6.04 -19.88
N LYS A 302 -6.60 -6.19 -18.87
CA LYS A 302 -6.57 -7.35 -17.98
C LYS A 302 -7.26 -7.03 -16.66
N LEU A 303 -7.82 -8.03 -16.02
CA LEU A 303 -8.42 -7.90 -14.70
C LEU A 303 -7.35 -7.68 -13.61
N PRO A 304 -7.68 -6.98 -12.50
CA PRO A 304 -6.81 -6.92 -11.32
C PRO A 304 -6.52 -8.31 -10.77
N ALA A 305 -5.27 -8.56 -10.33
CA ALA A 305 -4.85 -9.88 -9.85
C ALA A 305 -5.71 -10.39 -8.67
N CYS A 306 -6.14 -9.50 -7.77
CA CYS A 306 -7.01 -9.86 -6.65
C CYS A 306 -8.42 -10.31 -7.08
N LEU A 307 -8.87 -9.90 -8.25
CA LEU A 307 -10.16 -10.35 -8.82
C LEU A 307 -10.00 -11.72 -9.47
N GLU A 308 -8.95 -11.91 -10.28
CA GLU A 308 -8.68 -13.19 -10.92
C GLU A 308 -8.48 -14.34 -9.91
N ALA A 309 -7.82 -14.03 -8.80
CA ALA A 309 -7.58 -14.99 -7.72
C ALA A 309 -8.77 -15.23 -6.79
N CYS A 310 -9.89 -14.53 -6.97
CA CYS A 310 -11.05 -14.67 -6.09
C CYS A 310 -11.82 -15.97 -6.44
N PRO A 311 -11.82 -17.01 -5.57
CA PRO A 311 -12.40 -18.31 -5.92
C PRO A 311 -13.91 -18.28 -6.01
N THR A 312 -14.56 -17.37 -5.27
CA THR A 312 -16.02 -17.26 -5.21
C THR A 312 -16.60 -16.25 -6.19
N GLY A 313 -15.74 -15.52 -6.92
CA GLY A 313 -16.18 -14.46 -7.81
C GLY A 313 -16.84 -13.27 -7.10
N ALA A 314 -16.57 -13.09 -5.80
CA ALA A 314 -17.11 -11.99 -4.99
C ALA A 314 -16.68 -10.61 -5.50
N ARG A 315 -15.50 -10.51 -6.12
CA ARG A 315 -14.95 -9.26 -6.64
C ARG A 315 -15.42 -9.01 -8.07
N LYS A 316 -15.84 -7.79 -8.36
CA LYS A 316 -16.21 -7.31 -9.70
C LYS A 316 -15.46 -6.01 -9.98
N PHE A 317 -15.08 -5.81 -11.24
CA PHE A 317 -14.32 -4.63 -11.66
C PHE A 317 -14.75 -4.24 -13.09
N GLY A 318 -14.80 -2.95 -13.35
CA GLY A 318 -15.14 -2.46 -14.68
C GLY A 318 -15.16 -0.94 -14.77
N ASN A 319 -15.58 -0.45 -15.94
CA ASN A 319 -15.81 0.96 -16.20
C ASN A 319 -17.26 1.32 -15.82
N ILE A 320 -17.43 2.26 -14.89
CA ILE A 320 -18.78 2.70 -14.47
C ILE A 320 -19.47 3.57 -15.54
N LEU A 321 -18.70 4.15 -16.47
CA LEU A 321 -19.25 4.96 -17.57
C LEU A 321 -19.78 4.11 -18.74
N ASP A 322 -19.52 2.80 -18.72
CA ASP A 322 -20.05 1.85 -19.69
C ASP A 322 -21.32 1.20 -19.12
N GLU A 323 -22.47 1.51 -19.71
CA GLU A 323 -23.79 1.01 -19.29
C GLU A 323 -23.89 -0.51 -19.38
N ASN A 324 -23.13 -1.15 -20.30
CA ASN A 324 -23.10 -2.58 -20.49
C ASN A 324 -22.14 -3.30 -19.53
N SER A 325 -21.35 -2.57 -18.77
CA SER A 325 -20.38 -3.15 -17.82
C SER A 325 -21.07 -3.95 -16.72
N VAL A 326 -20.36 -4.93 -16.17
CA VAL A 326 -20.81 -5.68 -14.99
C VAL A 326 -21.10 -4.74 -13.82
N ILE A 327 -20.34 -3.67 -13.68
CA ILE A 327 -20.51 -2.68 -12.61
C ILE A 327 -21.83 -1.94 -12.75
N SER A 328 -22.14 -1.41 -13.93
CA SER A 328 -23.39 -0.69 -14.21
C SER A 328 -24.62 -1.57 -13.99
N LYS A 329 -24.54 -2.85 -14.39
CA LYS A 329 -25.60 -3.84 -14.12
C LYS A 329 -25.82 -4.11 -12.63
N ILE A 330 -24.74 -4.09 -11.83
CA ILE A 330 -24.85 -4.23 -10.37
C ILE A 330 -25.54 -3.01 -9.78
N PHE A 331 -25.17 -1.80 -10.21
CA PHE A 331 -25.78 -0.55 -9.74
C PHE A 331 -27.29 -0.47 -10.04
N GLN A 332 -27.71 -1.00 -11.17
CA GLN A 332 -29.13 -1.05 -11.55
C GLN A 332 -29.95 -2.07 -10.75
N ARG A 333 -29.33 -3.18 -10.32
CA ARG A 333 -30.06 -4.35 -9.81
C ARG A 333 -29.87 -4.61 -8.31
N LYS A 334 -28.83 -4.05 -7.70
CA LYS A 334 -28.47 -4.34 -6.30
C LYS A 334 -28.41 -3.07 -5.48
N ARG A 335 -28.71 -3.20 -4.19
CA ARG A 335 -28.47 -2.13 -3.22
C ARG A 335 -26.98 -2.11 -2.88
N ILE A 336 -26.33 -1.03 -3.22
CA ILE A 336 -24.89 -0.84 -2.99
C ILE A 336 -24.70 0.15 -1.84
N PHE A 337 -23.57 0.02 -1.17
CA PHE A 337 -23.14 0.97 -0.13
C PHE A 337 -21.62 1.15 -0.17
N VAL A 338 -21.15 2.19 0.50
CA VAL A 338 -19.73 2.49 0.69
C VAL A 338 -19.40 2.54 2.18
N LEU A 339 -18.15 2.35 2.52
CA LEU A 339 -17.68 2.51 3.90
C LEU A 339 -17.44 4.00 4.18
N LYS A 340 -17.83 4.48 5.38
CA LYS A 340 -17.59 5.85 5.88
C LYS A 340 -18.09 6.92 4.90
N GLU A 341 -19.34 6.78 4.48
CA GLU A 341 -20.01 7.69 3.52
C GLU A 341 -20.05 9.13 4.05
N GLU A 342 -20.22 9.28 5.37
CA GLU A 342 -20.26 10.55 6.10
C GLU A 342 -19.02 11.43 5.91
N LEU A 343 -17.89 10.84 5.50
CA LEU A 343 -16.63 11.58 5.28
C LEU A 343 -16.50 12.21 3.89
N ASN A 344 -17.51 12.07 3.04
CA ASN A 344 -17.60 12.67 1.69
C ASN A 344 -16.34 12.49 0.84
N THR A 345 -15.72 11.33 0.90
CA THR A 345 -14.55 11.01 0.08
C THR A 345 -14.93 10.50 -1.31
N ILE A 346 -16.21 10.19 -1.51
CA ILE A 346 -16.81 9.66 -2.75
C ILE A 346 -16.04 8.43 -3.23
N PRO A 347 -16.13 7.28 -2.52
CA PRO A 347 -15.43 6.04 -2.87
C PRO A 347 -15.86 5.49 -4.22
N ARG A 348 -14.94 4.82 -4.91
CA ARG A 348 -15.21 4.00 -6.11
C ARG A 348 -14.99 2.52 -5.87
N PHE A 349 -15.09 2.13 -4.61
CA PHE A 349 -15.14 0.75 -4.15
C PHE A 349 -16.46 0.56 -3.41
N PHE A 350 -17.35 -0.23 -3.97
CA PHE A 350 -18.69 -0.42 -3.47
C PHE A 350 -18.88 -1.83 -2.93
N TYR A 351 -19.76 -1.96 -1.98
CA TYR A 351 -20.13 -3.22 -1.35
C TYR A 351 -21.61 -3.49 -1.58
N TYR A 352 -21.98 -4.77 -1.65
CA TYR A 352 -23.36 -5.19 -1.73
C TYR A 352 -23.54 -6.61 -1.19
N PHE A 353 -24.75 -6.94 -0.84
CA PHE A 353 -25.20 -8.29 -0.52
C PHE A 353 -26.07 -8.82 -1.67
N GLU A 354 -26.08 -10.14 -1.84
CA GLU A 354 -26.93 -10.82 -2.80
C GLU A 354 -28.28 -11.19 -2.20
#